data_0be8da3d7a6d11bb32df6006e7984b3b
#
_entry.id   0be8da3d7a6d11bb32df6006e7984b3b
#
_cell.length_a   1.000
_cell.length_b   1.000
_cell.length_c   1.000
_cell.angle_alpha   90.00
_cell.angle_beta   90.00
_cell.angle_gamma   90.00
#
_symmetry.space_group_name_H-M   'P 1'
#
loop_
_entity.id
_entity.type
_entity.pdbx_description
1 polymer ?
#
loop_
_entity_poly.entity_id
_entity_poly.type
_entity_poly.pdbx_seq_one_letter_code
_entity_poly.pdbx_strand_id
1 'polypeptide(L)'
;MYKEILLPIDNSRYSDFGIDMGVALAKKFQSHLTGNHVYAARLHDNRFKQMESGLPEKYQGEKELQRQRDIHDGLITKGLEIISDSFLDAFEERCRIADIKCSKKTHEGKNYAKIVEDVQAAPYDLVIIGIQGLGAVNGSMIGSVCERVVRRIRTDTLITKNNRIFDRKIVVAVDGSPNSMAAVKAAVAIGKAFGAAVEAVSAFDPYFHYTAFNNIAGVLSEEAGKLFRFKEQEKLHEEIIDKGLAKIYQDHLNTAKRVAEADGLEITTTLLSGKPYEQILKYINDTSPSLLVIGRLGVHSANGLDIGSNTENLLRFAPCNILIVSRSFTPSEETKKTNEDSLPWTKDAEARLEVIPAFVRGMAMKAIESFAKDKGAKEITASIMEEAVEKLLPASAREKMMGIKKAENKGQGSGVKSQKSEESEGVAAGFSLREGTADEEVKWEEAALKRVENAPDFVRPGIYKLMAKKAKEKGYKVITSKFLSEIRDESMMMVTKRMKKLGFDDLNMMAFDKAKDKMKDSRKTEVIGIIKQFLAERTGKNEEIIKKFEKYFSGLADKNKPNE
;
A
#
# COMPACT_ATOMS: atom_id res chain seq x y z
N MET A 1 -8.72 -24.65 11.11
CA MET A 1 -8.32 -23.44 10.40
C MET A 1 -7.61 -23.90 9.15
N TYR A 2 -7.79 -23.24 8.01
CA TYR A 2 -7.18 -23.56 6.70
C TYR A 2 -7.22 -25.03 6.32
N LYS A 3 -8.34 -25.49 5.74
CA LYS A 3 -8.55 -26.89 5.36
C LYS A 3 -8.18 -27.16 3.90
N GLU A 4 -8.43 -26.19 3.01
CA GLU A 4 -8.16 -26.28 1.58
C GLU A 4 -7.14 -25.19 1.19
N ILE A 5 -5.93 -25.61 0.88
CA ILE A 5 -4.79 -24.70 0.61
C ILE A 5 -4.35 -24.85 -0.83
N LEU A 6 -4.32 -23.74 -1.59
CA LEU A 6 -3.76 -23.69 -2.93
C LEU A 6 -2.31 -23.18 -2.90
N LEU A 7 -1.44 -23.88 -3.63
CA LEU A 7 -0.04 -23.52 -3.83
C LEU A 7 0.26 -23.34 -5.33
N PRO A 8 0.27 -22.12 -5.85
CA PRO A 8 0.86 -21.86 -7.16
C PRO A 8 2.36 -22.12 -7.16
N ILE A 9 2.82 -23.04 -8.02
CA ILE A 9 4.18 -23.58 -8.06
C ILE A 9 4.84 -23.19 -9.39
N ASP A 10 6.07 -22.65 -9.34
CA ASP A 10 6.86 -22.27 -10.52
C ASP A 10 8.34 -22.67 -10.42
N ASN A 11 8.69 -23.55 -9.47
CA ASN A 11 10.05 -23.99 -9.19
C ASN A 11 11.04 -22.86 -8.82
N SER A 12 10.54 -21.69 -8.39
CA SER A 12 11.37 -20.67 -7.77
C SER A 12 11.63 -21.01 -6.30
N ARG A 13 12.71 -20.46 -5.74
CA ARG A 13 13.01 -20.61 -4.30
C ARG A 13 11.85 -20.18 -3.39
N TYR A 14 11.08 -19.18 -3.81
CA TYR A 14 9.95 -18.68 -3.03
C TYR A 14 8.75 -19.63 -3.11
N SER A 15 8.57 -20.31 -4.24
CA SER A 15 7.63 -21.41 -4.40
C SER A 15 8.00 -22.58 -3.51
N ASP A 16 9.30 -22.93 -3.43
CA ASP A 16 9.80 -23.96 -2.52
C ASP A 16 9.52 -23.63 -1.06
N PHE A 17 9.76 -22.38 -0.63
CA PHE A 17 9.39 -21.93 0.71
C PHE A 17 7.87 -22.06 0.94
N GLY A 18 7.07 -21.79 -0.10
CA GLY A 18 5.62 -21.96 -0.06
C GLY A 18 5.21 -23.41 0.19
N ILE A 19 5.86 -24.36 -0.47
CA ILE A 19 5.62 -25.80 -0.27
C ILE A 19 5.95 -26.21 1.17
N ASP A 20 7.12 -25.79 1.68
CA ASP A 20 7.55 -26.13 3.04
C ASP A 20 6.57 -25.58 4.10
N MET A 21 6.09 -24.34 3.91
CA MET A 21 5.08 -23.74 4.79
C MET A 21 3.71 -24.40 4.66
N GLY A 22 3.31 -24.74 3.44
CA GLY A 22 2.07 -25.48 3.18
C GLY A 22 2.06 -26.83 3.89
N VAL A 23 3.15 -27.60 3.76
CA VAL A 23 3.34 -28.88 4.46
C VAL A 23 3.32 -28.69 5.98
N ALA A 24 3.99 -27.67 6.51
CA ALA A 24 3.99 -27.37 7.94
C ALA A 24 2.58 -27.04 8.47
N LEU A 25 1.83 -26.20 7.74
CA LEU A 25 0.43 -25.87 8.07
C LEU A 25 -0.46 -27.11 7.97
N ALA A 26 -0.31 -27.90 6.90
CA ALA A 26 -1.12 -29.10 6.69
C ALA A 26 -0.94 -30.13 7.80
N LYS A 27 0.29 -30.32 8.29
CA LYS A 27 0.55 -31.20 9.47
C LYS A 27 -0.20 -30.73 10.71
N LYS A 28 -0.29 -29.41 10.94
CA LYS A 28 -0.93 -28.85 12.14
C LYS A 28 -2.45 -28.78 12.03
N PHE A 29 -2.97 -28.46 10.86
CA PHE A 29 -4.41 -28.21 10.66
C PHE A 29 -5.12 -29.35 9.93
N GLN A 30 -4.40 -30.40 9.54
CA GLN A 30 -4.92 -31.50 8.72
C GLN A 30 -5.56 -30.99 7.44
N SER A 31 -4.80 -30.15 6.71
CA SER A 31 -5.22 -29.52 5.48
C SER A 31 -4.96 -30.41 4.28
N HIS A 32 -5.78 -30.24 3.24
CA HIS A 32 -5.50 -30.75 1.92
C HIS A 32 -4.73 -29.68 1.13
N LEU A 33 -3.65 -30.06 0.45
CA LEU A 33 -2.83 -29.18 -0.36
C LEU A 33 -3.11 -29.41 -1.85
N THR A 34 -3.37 -28.34 -2.59
CA THR A 34 -3.46 -28.40 -4.06
C THR A 34 -2.29 -27.64 -4.67
N GLY A 35 -1.38 -28.36 -5.29
CA GLY A 35 -0.31 -27.79 -6.12
C GLY A 35 -0.86 -27.41 -7.49
N ASN A 36 -0.64 -26.16 -7.91
CA ASN A 36 -1.12 -25.63 -9.18
C ASN A 36 0.08 -25.07 -9.98
N HIS A 37 0.28 -25.56 -11.21
CA HIS A 37 1.21 -24.96 -12.15
C HIS A 37 0.48 -24.44 -13.39
N VAL A 38 0.86 -23.25 -13.86
CA VAL A 38 0.28 -22.62 -15.05
C VAL A 38 1.37 -22.41 -16.10
N TYR A 39 1.17 -22.98 -17.28
CA TYR A 39 2.06 -22.77 -18.43
C TYR A 39 1.34 -22.06 -19.57
N ALA A 40 2.10 -21.47 -20.52
CA ALA A 40 1.54 -20.61 -21.55
C ALA A 40 1.97 -21.05 -22.95
N ALA A 41 1.59 -22.27 -23.38
CA ALA A 41 1.92 -22.83 -24.70
C ALA A 41 1.34 -21.98 -25.83
N ARG A 42 0.05 -21.61 -25.77
CA ARG A 42 -0.61 -20.79 -26.81
C ARG A 42 0.01 -19.40 -26.97
N LEU A 43 0.57 -18.84 -25.90
CA LEU A 43 1.29 -17.58 -26.02
C LEU A 43 2.57 -17.73 -26.84
N HIS A 44 3.28 -18.85 -26.67
CA HIS A 44 4.46 -19.16 -27.48
C HIS A 44 4.10 -19.41 -28.94
N ASP A 45 3.04 -20.17 -29.22
CA ASP A 45 2.55 -20.41 -30.57
C ASP A 45 2.15 -19.11 -31.27
N ASN A 46 1.41 -18.23 -30.61
CA ASN A 46 1.05 -16.92 -31.15
C ASN A 46 2.29 -16.05 -31.44
N ARG A 47 3.31 -16.10 -30.60
CA ARG A 47 4.58 -15.37 -30.85
C ARG A 47 5.36 -15.97 -32.01
N PHE A 48 5.37 -17.29 -32.16
CA PHE A 48 5.98 -17.95 -33.32
C PHE A 48 5.32 -17.47 -34.62
N LYS A 49 3.97 -17.48 -34.68
CA LYS A 49 3.21 -16.96 -35.84
C LYS A 49 3.52 -15.49 -36.15
N GLN A 50 3.70 -14.65 -35.16
CA GLN A 50 4.09 -13.25 -35.34
C GLN A 50 5.50 -13.08 -35.90
N MET A 51 6.40 -14.05 -35.69
CA MET A 51 7.79 -14.01 -36.17
C MET A 51 8.00 -14.68 -37.53
N GLU A 52 6.98 -15.33 -38.08
CA GLU A 52 7.05 -16.10 -39.32
C GLU A 52 7.57 -15.28 -40.50
N SER A 53 7.18 -14.01 -40.60
CA SER A 53 7.66 -13.11 -41.66
C SER A 53 9.17 -12.81 -41.60
N GLY A 54 9.80 -13.05 -40.45
CA GLY A 54 11.25 -12.87 -40.25
C GLY A 54 12.06 -14.16 -40.43
N LEU A 55 11.41 -15.28 -40.76
CA LEU A 55 12.11 -16.53 -40.99
C LEU A 55 12.95 -16.46 -42.30
N PRO A 56 14.10 -17.17 -42.36
CA PRO A 56 14.85 -17.32 -43.62
C PRO A 56 13.98 -17.91 -44.73
N GLU A 57 14.22 -17.51 -46.00
CA GLU A 57 13.42 -17.90 -47.18
C GLU A 57 13.15 -19.42 -47.28
N LYS A 58 14.12 -20.25 -46.90
CA LYS A 58 13.98 -21.72 -46.90
C LYS A 58 12.85 -22.25 -46.03
N TYR A 59 12.35 -21.44 -45.07
CA TYR A 59 11.25 -21.79 -44.16
C TYR A 59 9.93 -21.07 -44.48
N GLN A 60 9.91 -20.20 -45.51
CA GLN A 60 8.73 -19.40 -45.87
C GLN A 60 7.75 -20.13 -46.79
N GLY A 61 8.16 -21.23 -47.39
CA GLY A 61 7.28 -22.07 -48.21
C GLY A 61 6.12 -22.65 -47.38
N GLU A 62 4.87 -22.56 -47.86
CA GLU A 62 3.64 -22.93 -47.12
C GLU A 62 3.73 -24.31 -46.42
N LYS A 63 4.23 -25.34 -47.17
CA LYS A 63 4.38 -26.70 -46.61
C LYS A 63 5.41 -26.79 -45.50
N GLU A 64 6.53 -26.09 -45.67
CA GLU A 64 7.61 -26.11 -44.69
C GLU A 64 7.22 -25.27 -43.47
N LEU A 65 6.55 -24.14 -43.69
CA LEU A 65 6.03 -23.29 -42.61
C LEU A 65 5.01 -24.05 -41.77
N GLN A 66 4.06 -24.75 -42.39
CA GLN A 66 3.08 -25.57 -41.65
C GLN A 66 3.77 -26.70 -40.87
N ARG A 67 4.73 -27.37 -41.47
CA ARG A 67 5.54 -28.37 -40.77
C ARG A 67 6.28 -27.79 -39.57
N GLN A 68 6.86 -26.60 -39.68
CA GLN A 68 7.53 -25.93 -38.56
C GLN A 68 6.53 -25.53 -37.45
N ARG A 69 5.32 -25.08 -37.82
CA ARG A 69 4.24 -24.81 -36.83
C ARG A 69 3.88 -26.07 -36.05
N ASP A 70 3.67 -27.20 -36.75
CA ASP A 70 3.27 -28.46 -36.09
C ASP A 70 4.37 -29.00 -35.17
N ILE A 71 5.64 -28.93 -35.61
CA ILE A 71 6.80 -29.32 -34.79
C ILE A 71 6.95 -28.40 -33.60
N HIS A 72 6.84 -27.09 -33.78
CA HIS A 72 6.98 -26.11 -32.75
C HIS A 72 5.87 -26.23 -31.70
N ASP A 73 4.60 -26.32 -32.14
CA ASP A 73 3.45 -26.48 -31.24
C ASP A 73 3.60 -27.80 -30.41
N GLY A 74 3.88 -28.91 -31.09
CA GLY A 74 4.09 -30.20 -30.40
C GLY A 74 5.26 -30.15 -29.42
N LEU A 75 6.39 -29.54 -29.78
CA LEU A 75 7.54 -29.41 -28.88
C LEU A 75 7.26 -28.52 -27.68
N ILE A 76 6.68 -27.34 -27.92
CA ILE A 76 6.39 -26.38 -26.84
C ILE A 76 5.31 -26.88 -25.91
N THR A 77 4.20 -27.40 -26.45
CA THR A 77 3.08 -27.90 -25.63
C THR A 77 3.54 -29.08 -24.80
N LYS A 78 4.13 -30.10 -25.42
CA LYS A 78 4.63 -31.29 -24.71
C LYS A 78 5.78 -30.97 -23.76
N GLY A 79 6.72 -30.10 -24.18
CA GLY A 79 7.84 -29.69 -23.33
C GLY A 79 7.37 -28.95 -22.07
N LEU A 80 6.41 -28.04 -22.21
CA LEU A 80 5.84 -27.31 -21.06
C LEU A 80 4.99 -28.19 -20.16
N GLU A 81 4.25 -29.18 -20.71
CA GLU A 81 3.55 -30.20 -19.91
C GLU A 81 4.54 -31.00 -19.06
N ILE A 82 5.62 -31.54 -19.66
CA ILE A 82 6.64 -32.32 -18.94
C ILE A 82 7.31 -31.48 -17.83
N ILE A 83 7.61 -30.20 -18.10
CA ILE A 83 8.14 -29.27 -17.09
C ILE A 83 7.14 -29.08 -15.97
N SER A 84 5.86 -28.88 -16.29
CA SER A 84 4.79 -28.71 -15.30
C SER A 84 4.65 -29.94 -14.41
N ASP A 85 4.65 -31.11 -15.02
CA ASP A 85 4.58 -32.39 -14.28
C ASP A 85 5.79 -32.53 -13.35
N SER A 86 7.01 -32.22 -13.80
CA SER A 86 8.20 -32.31 -12.97
C SER A 86 8.16 -31.40 -11.73
N PHE A 87 7.58 -30.19 -11.85
CA PHE A 87 7.41 -29.28 -10.71
C PHE A 87 6.36 -29.81 -9.72
N LEU A 88 5.26 -30.33 -10.25
CA LEU A 88 4.18 -30.89 -9.44
C LEU A 88 4.56 -32.23 -8.81
N ASP A 89 5.40 -33.04 -9.46
CA ASP A 89 5.93 -34.28 -8.89
C ASP A 89 6.85 -33.99 -7.70
N ALA A 90 7.69 -32.95 -7.79
CA ALA A 90 8.51 -32.53 -6.66
C ALA A 90 7.67 -32.07 -5.45
N PHE A 91 6.54 -31.38 -5.71
CA PHE A 91 5.57 -31.03 -4.68
C PHE A 91 4.90 -32.27 -4.07
N GLU A 92 4.40 -33.19 -4.91
CA GLU A 92 3.74 -34.43 -4.48
C GLU A 92 4.66 -35.28 -3.62
N GLU A 93 5.93 -35.39 -4.02
CA GLU A 93 6.93 -36.16 -3.24
C GLU A 93 7.16 -35.54 -1.85
N ARG A 94 7.22 -34.21 -1.73
CA ARG A 94 7.31 -33.55 -0.41
C ARG A 94 6.05 -33.81 0.44
N CYS A 95 4.87 -33.83 -0.16
CA CYS A 95 3.63 -34.17 0.52
C CYS A 95 3.63 -35.64 0.96
N ARG A 96 4.08 -36.56 0.09
CA ARG A 96 4.18 -37.99 0.38
C ARG A 96 5.14 -38.27 1.54
N ILE A 97 6.34 -37.69 1.52
CA ILE A 97 7.31 -37.83 2.62
C ILE A 97 6.73 -37.29 3.94
N ALA A 98 5.89 -36.27 3.88
CA ALA A 98 5.29 -35.62 5.04
C ALA A 98 3.97 -36.29 5.48
N ASP A 99 3.47 -37.31 4.76
CA ASP A 99 2.16 -37.95 4.93
C ASP A 99 0.99 -36.94 4.88
N ILE A 100 1.03 -36.03 3.86
CA ILE A 100 0.00 -35.02 3.63
C ILE A 100 -0.82 -35.35 2.40
N LYS A 101 -2.15 -35.26 2.51
CA LYS A 101 -3.05 -35.39 1.35
C LYS A 101 -2.85 -34.19 0.41
N CYS A 102 -2.61 -34.49 -0.86
CA CYS A 102 -2.45 -33.47 -1.87
C CYS A 102 -3.11 -33.84 -3.20
N SER A 103 -3.31 -32.80 -4.02
CA SER A 103 -3.78 -32.87 -5.41
C SER A 103 -2.90 -32.03 -6.30
N LYS A 104 -2.81 -32.38 -7.58
CA LYS A 104 -2.08 -31.64 -8.60
C LYS A 104 -3.05 -31.05 -9.62
N LYS A 105 -2.82 -29.82 -10.04
CA LYS A 105 -3.56 -29.14 -11.12
C LYS A 105 -2.59 -28.46 -12.08
N THR A 106 -2.87 -28.59 -13.35
CA THR A 106 -2.14 -27.92 -14.41
C THR A 106 -3.11 -27.10 -15.25
N HIS A 107 -2.77 -25.84 -15.53
CA HIS A 107 -3.58 -24.95 -16.35
C HIS A 107 -2.75 -24.35 -17.50
N GLU A 108 -3.39 -24.17 -18.63
CA GLU A 108 -2.80 -23.47 -19.78
C GLU A 108 -3.36 -22.05 -19.86
N GLY A 109 -2.48 -21.03 -19.97
CA GLY A 109 -2.83 -19.63 -20.15
C GLY A 109 -1.97 -18.63 -19.40
N LYS A 110 -2.53 -17.44 -19.12
CA LYS A 110 -1.81 -16.41 -18.35
C LYS A 110 -1.78 -16.78 -16.86
N ASN A 111 -0.59 -16.93 -16.29
CA ASN A 111 -0.36 -17.44 -14.93
C ASN A 111 -1.31 -16.82 -13.90
N TYR A 112 -1.28 -15.49 -13.71
CA TYR A 112 -2.11 -14.84 -12.70
C TYR A 112 -3.62 -15.02 -12.95
N ALA A 113 -4.05 -15.06 -14.23
CA ALA A 113 -5.46 -15.20 -14.55
C ALA A 113 -5.98 -16.58 -14.20
N LYS A 114 -5.23 -17.64 -14.57
CA LYS A 114 -5.58 -19.02 -14.26
C LYS A 114 -5.55 -19.33 -12.77
N ILE A 115 -4.62 -18.75 -12.02
CA ILE A 115 -4.60 -18.84 -10.55
C ILE A 115 -5.87 -18.18 -9.96
N VAL A 116 -6.23 -17.00 -10.42
CA VAL A 116 -7.45 -16.30 -9.94
C VAL A 116 -8.71 -17.08 -10.28
N GLU A 117 -8.83 -17.60 -11.51
CA GLU A 117 -9.94 -18.45 -11.93
C GLU A 117 -10.05 -19.72 -11.05
N ASP A 118 -8.94 -20.40 -10.76
CA ASP A 118 -8.92 -21.59 -9.90
C ASP A 118 -9.36 -21.27 -8.46
N VAL A 119 -8.88 -20.13 -7.91
CA VAL A 119 -9.28 -19.67 -6.57
C VAL A 119 -10.77 -19.34 -6.50
N GLN A 120 -11.35 -18.82 -7.58
CA GLN A 120 -12.78 -18.49 -7.64
C GLN A 120 -13.66 -19.70 -7.88
N ALA A 121 -13.13 -20.75 -8.52
CA ALA A 121 -13.86 -21.97 -8.88
C ALA A 121 -13.90 -23.03 -7.76
N ALA A 122 -13.04 -22.93 -6.74
CA ALA A 122 -12.92 -23.92 -5.69
C ALA A 122 -12.87 -23.26 -4.29
N PRO A 123 -13.32 -23.95 -3.23
CA PRO A 123 -13.45 -23.37 -1.89
C PRO A 123 -12.12 -23.34 -1.13
N TYR A 124 -11.07 -22.77 -1.71
CA TYR A 124 -9.81 -22.56 -1.00
C TYR A 124 -9.98 -21.52 0.10
N ASP A 125 -9.46 -21.82 1.28
CA ASP A 125 -9.46 -20.91 2.42
C ASP A 125 -8.10 -20.24 2.66
N LEU A 126 -7.03 -20.73 1.99
CA LEU A 126 -5.71 -20.13 1.97
C LEU A 126 -5.04 -20.30 0.59
N VAL A 127 -4.40 -19.26 0.10
CA VAL A 127 -3.46 -19.32 -1.03
C VAL A 127 -2.06 -19.03 -0.51
N ILE A 128 -1.08 -19.90 -0.79
CA ILE A 128 0.33 -19.68 -0.44
C ILE A 128 1.10 -19.38 -1.73
N ILE A 129 1.63 -18.19 -1.85
CA ILE A 129 2.30 -17.73 -3.08
C ILE A 129 3.65 -17.10 -2.78
N GLY A 130 4.66 -17.41 -3.61
CA GLY A 130 5.96 -16.78 -3.54
C GLY A 130 5.90 -15.29 -3.89
N ILE A 131 6.67 -14.45 -3.14
CA ILE A 131 6.75 -13.01 -3.44
C ILE A 131 7.24 -12.73 -4.86
N GLN A 132 8.09 -13.59 -5.40
CA GLN A 132 8.64 -13.51 -6.76
C GLN A 132 8.72 -14.91 -7.37
N GLY A 133 8.53 -15.00 -8.69
CA GLY A 133 8.72 -16.22 -9.47
C GLY A 133 10.02 -16.19 -10.28
N LEU A 134 10.22 -17.23 -11.12
CA LEU A 134 11.41 -17.38 -11.99
C LEU A 134 11.64 -16.19 -12.93
N GLY A 135 10.59 -15.51 -13.36
CA GLY A 135 10.66 -14.33 -14.24
C GLY A 135 10.90 -13.00 -13.51
N ALA A 136 11.33 -13.01 -12.25
CA ALA A 136 11.56 -11.80 -11.50
C ALA A 136 12.68 -10.95 -12.12
N VAL A 137 12.43 -9.65 -12.26
CA VAL A 137 13.42 -8.68 -12.74
C VAL A 137 14.27 -8.21 -11.54
N ASN A 138 15.58 -8.07 -11.75
CA ASN A 138 16.48 -7.54 -10.73
C ASN A 138 15.99 -6.18 -10.22
N GLY A 139 15.94 -6.02 -8.91
CA GLY A 139 15.41 -4.81 -8.25
C GLY A 139 13.88 -4.78 -8.07
N SER A 140 13.14 -5.75 -8.60
CA SER A 140 11.72 -5.87 -8.30
C SER A 140 11.51 -6.34 -6.87
N MET A 141 10.65 -5.64 -6.12
CA MET A 141 10.31 -6.00 -4.74
C MET A 141 9.21 -7.03 -4.66
N ILE A 142 8.35 -7.10 -5.68
CA ILE A 142 7.25 -8.04 -5.79
C ILE A 142 7.13 -8.54 -7.23
N GLY A 143 6.86 -9.81 -7.41
CA GLY A 143 6.61 -10.41 -8.71
C GLY A 143 5.23 -10.04 -9.27
N SER A 144 5.16 -9.86 -10.59
CA SER A 144 3.92 -9.44 -11.26
C SER A 144 2.76 -10.43 -11.10
N VAL A 145 3.03 -11.71 -10.93
CA VAL A 145 2.00 -12.74 -10.67
C VAL A 145 1.48 -12.58 -9.24
N CYS A 146 2.36 -12.54 -8.25
CA CYS A 146 2.00 -12.34 -6.84
C CYS A 146 1.15 -11.07 -6.65
N GLU A 147 1.61 -9.93 -7.17
CA GLU A 147 0.89 -8.66 -7.05
C GLU A 147 -0.52 -8.73 -7.67
N ARG A 148 -0.64 -9.28 -8.87
CA ARG A 148 -1.93 -9.39 -9.56
C ARG A 148 -2.89 -10.37 -8.91
N VAL A 149 -2.39 -11.49 -8.39
CA VAL A 149 -3.20 -12.49 -7.67
C VAL A 149 -3.70 -11.88 -6.37
N VAL A 150 -2.80 -11.34 -5.53
CA VAL A 150 -3.16 -10.74 -4.23
C VAL A 150 -4.24 -9.67 -4.37
N ARG A 151 -4.19 -8.84 -5.41
CA ARG A 151 -5.19 -7.79 -5.64
C ARG A 151 -6.56 -8.33 -6.05
N ARG A 152 -6.63 -9.50 -6.73
CA ARG A 152 -7.87 -10.01 -7.35
C ARG A 152 -8.61 -11.06 -6.55
N ILE A 153 -7.93 -11.78 -5.66
CA ILE A 153 -8.59 -12.79 -4.82
C ILE A 153 -9.04 -12.20 -3.49
N ARG A 154 -10.05 -12.81 -2.88
CA ARG A 154 -10.58 -12.44 -1.55
C ARG A 154 -10.34 -13.54 -0.51
N THR A 155 -9.56 -14.55 -0.87
CA THR A 155 -9.08 -15.61 0.01
C THR A 155 -7.89 -15.11 0.83
N ASP A 156 -7.73 -15.60 2.05
CA ASP A 156 -6.52 -15.34 2.85
C ASP A 156 -5.29 -15.73 2.05
N THR A 157 -4.24 -14.92 2.11
CA THR A 157 -3.07 -15.14 1.26
C THR A 157 -1.79 -15.06 2.09
N LEU A 158 -1.02 -16.14 2.10
CA LEU A 158 0.31 -16.21 2.69
C LEU A 158 1.36 -15.94 1.60
N ILE A 159 2.10 -14.88 1.73
CA ILE A 159 3.19 -14.51 0.83
C ILE A 159 4.51 -14.96 1.44
N THR A 160 5.22 -15.84 0.72
CA THR A 160 6.49 -16.39 1.18
C THR A 160 7.68 -15.59 0.67
N LYS A 161 8.54 -15.17 1.60
CA LYS A 161 9.74 -14.37 1.33
C LYS A 161 11.02 -15.07 1.80
N ASN A 162 10.89 -15.97 2.75
CA ASN A 162 11.98 -16.76 3.30
C ASN A 162 11.44 -18.11 3.83
N ASN A 163 12.35 -19.01 4.21
CA ASN A 163 12.03 -20.36 4.68
C ASN A 163 11.77 -20.45 6.20
N ARG A 164 11.58 -19.34 6.90
CA ARG A 164 11.31 -19.36 8.35
C ARG A 164 9.91 -19.90 8.61
N ILE A 165 9.83 -21.02 9.31
CA ILE A 165 8.58 -21.60 9.80
C ILE A 165 8.06 -20.77 10.98
N PHE A 166 6.79 -20.86 11.30
CA PHE A 166 6.07 -20.03 12.28
C PHE A 166 6.41 -20.40 13.75
N ASP A 167 7.65 -20.77 14.06
CA ASP A 167 8.11 -21.27 15.36
C ASP A 167 8.66 -20.18 16.29
N ARG A 168 8.70 -18.95 15.80
CA ARG A 168 9.19 -17.79 16.55
C ARG A 168 8.05 -16.80 16.82
N LYS A 169 8.39 -15.54 16.96
CA LYS A 169 7.43 -14.46 17.16
C LYS A 169 6.57 -14.24 15.91
N ILE A 170 5.27 -14.15 16.11
CA ILE A 170 4.28 -13.73 15.12
C ILE A 170 3.81 -12.32 15.53
N VAL A 171 3.89 -11.37 14.61
CA VAL A 171 3.38 -10.00 14.81
C VAL A 171 2.07 -9.85 14.04
N VAL A 172 1.02 -9.34 14.68
CA VAL A 172 -0.25 -9.01 14.03
C VAL A 172 -0.50 -7.51 14.12
N ALA A 173 -0.72 -6.87 12.95
CA ALA A 173 -1.03 -5.45 12.88
C ALA A 173 -2.54 -5.22 13.03
N VAL A 174 -2.91 -4.33 13.97
CA VAL A 174 -4.30 -4.09 14.38
C VAL A 174 -4.65 -2.60 14.25
N ASP A 175 -5.79 -2.31 13.64
CA ASP A 175 -6.33 -0.96 13.47
C ASP A 175 -7.83 -0.86 13.85
N GLY A 176 -8.37 -1.90 14.49
CA GLY A 176 -9.77 -1.98 14.87
C GLY A 176 -10.73 -2.40 13.76
N SER A 177 -10.27 -2.55 12.52
CA SER A 177 -11.10 -3.05 11.41
C SER A 177 -11.51 -4.51 11.59
N PRO A 178 -12.65 -4.96 11.01
CA PRO A 178 -13.04 -6.36 11.03
C PRO A 178 -12.01 -7.31 10.41
N ASN A 179 -11.26 -6.85 9.40
CA ASN A 179 -10.17 -7.63 8.81
C ASN A 179 -8.99 -7.75 9.78
N SER A 180 -8.63 -6.70 10.51
CA SER A 180 -7.55 -6.79 11.50
C SER A 180 -7.92 -7.68 12.69
N MET A 181 -9.17 -7.68 13.12
CA MET A 181 -9.64 -8.59 14.18
C MET A 181 -9.67 -10.06 13.70
N ALA A 182 -10.01 -10.30 12.44
CA ALA A 182 -9.85 -11.63 11.84
C ALA A 182 -8.37 -12.03 11.72
N ALA A 183 -7.47 -11.07 11.48
CA ALA A 183 -6.03 -11.30 11.48
C ALA A 183 -5.52 -11.71 12.87
N VAL A 184 -6.06 -11.14 13.96
CA VAL A 184 -5.76 -11.60 15.33
C VAL A 184 -6.13 -13.07 15.51
N LYS A 185 -7.35 -13.48 15.11
CA LYS A 185 -7.76 -14.88 15.19
C LYS A 185 -6.86 -15.82 14.38
N ALA A 186 -6.42 -15.37 13.21
CA ALA A 186 -5.48 -16.11 12.38
C ALA A 186 -4.11 -16.27 13.05
N ALA A 187 -3.56 -15.18 13.60
CA ALA A 187 -2.29 -15.18 14.32
C ALA A 187 -2.34 -16.09 15.55
N VAL A 188 -3.41 -16.01 16.34
CA VAL A 188 -3.63 -16.84 17.53
C VAL A 188 -3.69 -18.33 17.16
N ALA A 189 -4.44 -18.69 16.13
CA ALA A 189 -4.56 -20.09 15.70
C ALA A 189 -3.22 -20.67 15.22
N ILE A 190 -2.42 -19.88 14.48
CA ILE A 190 -1.08 -20.27 14.04
C ILE A 190 -0.14 -20.32 15.24
N GLY A 191 -0.15 -19.29 16.11
CA GLY A 191 0.67 -19.25 17.31
C GLY A 191 0.47 -20.48 18.21
N LYS A 192 -0.78 -20.85 18.48
CA LYS A 192 -1.11 -22.07 19.25
C LYS A 192 -0.61 -23.34 18.56
N ALA A 193 -0.83 -23.45 17.25
CA ALA A 193 -0.43 -24.66 16.51
C ALA A 193 1.07 -24.88 16.48
N PHE A 194 1.85 -23.79 16.44
CA PHE A 194 3.32 -23.85 16.33
C PHE A 194 4.05 -23.54 17.64
N GLY A 195 3.34 -23.17 18.70
CA GLY A 195 3.96 -22.76 19.97
C GLY A 195 4.69 -21.41 19.87
N ALA A 196 4.27 -20.55 18.95
CA ALA A 196 4.90 -19.24 18.74
C ALA A 196 4.28 -18.15 19.61
N ALA A 197 5.10 -17.24 20.12
CA ALA A 197 4.63 -16.04 20.79
C ALA A 197 3.91 -15.11 19.79
N VAL A 198 2.74 -14.60 20.16
CA VAL A 198 1.96 -13.67 19.35
C VAL A 198 1.98 -12.29 19.99
N GLU A 199 2.24 -11.29 19.20
CA GLU A 199 2.20 -9.89 19.64
C GLU A 199 1.34 -9.05 18.68
N ALA A 200 0.39 -8.32 19.25
CA ALA A 200 -0.42 -7.36 18.52
C ALA A 200 0.25 -5.97 18.55
N VAL A 201 0.42 -5.37 17.39
CA VAL A 201 0.94 -4.01 17.24
C VAL A 201 -0.11 -3.11 16.61
N SER A 202 -0.23 -1.90 17.14
CA SER A 202 -1.07 -0.86 16.55
C SER A 202 -0.27 0.42 16.43
N ALA A 203 -0.46 1.18 15.35
CA ALA A 203 0.30 2.40 15.11
C ALA A 203 -0.66 3.55 14.79
N PHE A 204 -0.50 4.67 15.48
CA PHE A 204 -1.25 5.91 15.23
C PHE A 204 -0.30 7.03 14.80
N ASP A 205 -0.76 7.91 13.92
CA ASP A 205 0.01 9.07 13.46
C ASP A 205 -0.45 10.34 14.21
N PRO A 206 0.30 10.77 15.24
CA PRO A 206 -0.02 11.99 15.98
C PRO A 206 0.20 13.25 15.16
N TYR A 207 0.98 13.17 14.07
CA TYR A 207 1.37 14.33 13.28
C TYR A 207 0.42 14.61 12.10
N PHE A 208 -0.55 13.73 11.85
CA PHE A 208 -1.46 13.91 10.71
C PHE A 208 -2.25 15.22 10.81
N HIS A 209 -2.84 15.48 11.97
CA HIS A 209 -3.57 16.72 12.25
C HIS A 209 -2.65 17.93 12.34
N TYR A 210 -1.51 17.79 13.02
CA TYR A 210 -0.51 18.84 13.13
C TYR A 210 -0.01 19.33 11.75
N THR A 211 0.25 18.41 10.83
CA THR A 211 0.64 18.74 9.46
C THR A 211 -0.47 19.49 8.71
N ALA A 212 -1.73 19.06 8.86
CA ALA A 212 -2.88 19.74 8.27
C ALA A 212 -3.05 21.15 8.85
N PHE A 213 -2.95 21.32 10.17
CA PHE A 213 -3.04 22.62 10.83
C PHE A 213 -1.92 23.58 10.41
N ASN A 214 -0.68 23.12 10.34
CA ASN A 214 0.45 23.93 9.86
C ASN A 214 0.27 24.38 8.40
N ASN A 215 -0.27 23.50 7.55
CA ASN A 215 -0.57 23.86 6.17
C ASN A 215 -1.69 24.91 6.08
N ILE A 216 -2.74 24.78 6.92
CA ILE A 216 -3.83 25.74 7.02
C ILE A 216 -3.30 27.07 7.57
N ALA A 217 -2.51 27.03 8.65
CA ALA A 217 -1.88 28.24 9.24
C ALA A 217 -1.02 29.00 8.23
N GLY A 218 -0.30 28.29 7.36
CA GLY A 218 0.53 28.90 6.33
C GLY A 218 -0.24 29.58 5.18
N VAL A 219 -1.56 29.38 5.10
CA VAL A 219 -2.42 29.93 4.03
C VAL A 219 -3.41 30.96 4.57
N LEU A 220 -3.80 30.86 5.85
CA LEU A 220 -4.74 31.80 6.47
C LEU A 220 -4.07 33.14 6.79
N SER A 221 -4.75 34.26 6.45
CA SER A 221 -4.40 35.58 6.99
C SER A 221 -4.68 35.62 8.50
N GLU A 222 -4.05 36.56 9.21
CA GLU A 222 -4.30 36.74 10.66
C GLU A 222 -5.78 36.98 10.98
N GLU A 223 -6.48 37.72 10.12
CA GLU A 223 -7.91 38.01 10.27
C GLU A 223 -8.77 36.78 10.06
N ALA A 224 -8.47 35.97 9.04
CA ALA A 224 -9.11 34.67 8.82
C ALA A 224 -8.80 33.68 9.98
N GLY A 225 -7.57 33.68 10.49
CA GLY A 225 -7.19 32.88 11.66
C GLY A 225 -7.97 33.24 12.91
N LYS A 226 -8.25 34.53 13.15
CA LYS A 226 -9.12 35.02 14.25
C LYS A 226 -10.58 34.61 14.03
N LEU A 227 -11.10 34.77 12.79
CA LEU A 227 -12.47 34.41 12.42
C LEU A 227 -12.74 32.91 12.65
N PHE A 228 -11.80 32.04 12.27
CA PHE A 228 -11.89 30.59 12.44
C PHE A 228 -11.43 30.10 13.81
N ARG A 229 -11.03 31.00 14.72
CA ARG A 229 -10.49 30.65 16.05
C ARG A 229 -9.36 29.60 15.96
N PHE A 230 -8.45 29.81 15.03
CA PHE A 230 -7.42 28.82 14.69
C PHE A 230 -6.59 28.39 15.89
N LYS A 231 -6.14 29.33 16.73
CA LYS A 231 -5.36 29.01 17.96
C LYS A 231 -6.14 28.17 18.98
N GLU A 232 -7.45 28.40 19.09
CA GLU A 232 -8.32 27.61 19.99
C GLU A 232 -8.49 26.18 19.47
N GLN A 233 -8.63 26.03 18.14
CA GLN A 233 -8.70 24.71 17.49
C GLN A 233 -7.36 23.97 17.53
N GLU A 234 -6.25 24.65 17.33
CA GLU A 234 -4.90 24.11 17.46
C GLU A 234 -4.68 23.52 18.86
N LYS A 235 -4.99 24.28 19.91
CA LYS A 235 -4.89 23.83 21.29
C LYS A 235 -5.83 22.65 21.58
N LEU A 236 -7.06 22.67 21.06
CA LEU A 236 -8.01 21.55 21.18
C LEU A 236 -7.45 20.28 20.54
N HIS A 237 -6.82 20.40 19.37
CA HIS A 237 -6.20 19.26 18.69
C HIS A 237 -5.00 18.71 19.47
N GLU A 238 -4.11 19.55 19.97
CA GLU A 238 -2.96 19.11 20.76
C GLU A 238 -3.36 18.41 22.07
N GLU A 239 -4.33 18.97 22.80
CA GLU A 239 -4.71 18.48 24.13
C GLU A 239 -5.67 17.28 24.11
N ILE A 240 -6.58 17.22 23.14
CA ILE A 240 -7.68 16.26 23.14
C ILE A 240 -7.53 15.22 22.03
N ILE A 241 -7.22 15.64 20.80
CA ILE A 241 -7.24 14.73 19.66
C ILE A 241 -6.00 13.83 19.67
N ASP A 242 -4.81 14.37 19.89
CA ASP A 242 -3.59 13.57 19.89
C ASP A 242 -3.55 12.57 21.05
N LYS A 243 -3.98 12.99 22.23
CA LYS A 243 -4.13 12.09 23.39
C LYS A 243 -5.28 11.09 23.19
N GLY A 244 -6.37 11.51 22.54
CA GLY A 244 -7.52 10.67 22.24
C GLY A 244 -7.22 9.59 21.21
N LEU A 245 -6.42 9.91 20.17
CA LEU A 245 -5.99 8.93 19.18
C LEU A 245 -5.20 7.78 19.82
N ALA A 246 -4.22 8.08 20.66
CA ALA A 246 -3.47 7.04 21.37
C ALA A 246 -4.39 6.09 22.16
N LYS A 247 -5.42 6.62 22.83
CA LYS A 247 -6.41 5.80 23.54
C LYS A 247 -7.23 4.91 22.62
N ILE A 248 -7.69 5.43 21.49
CA ILE A 248 -8.45 4.64 20.49
C ILE A 248 -7.61 3.44 20.01
N TYR A 249 -6.36 3.67 19.65
CA TYR A 249 -5.48 2.60 19.16
C TYR A 249 -5.08 1.64 20.28
N GLN A 250 -4.95 2.13 21.53
CA GLN A 250 -4.77 1.27 22.70
C GLN A 250 -6.01 0.38 22.94
N ASP A 251 -7.22 0.91 22.74
CA ASP A 251 -8.46 0.13 22.87
C ASP A 251 -8.57 -0.95 21.78
N HIS A 252 -8.05 -0.71 20.57
CA HIS A 252 -7.93 -1.74 19.55
C HIS A 252 -7.02 -2.88 20.01
N LEU A 253 -5.89 -2.56 20.64
CA LEU A 253 -4.98 -3.55 21.21
C LEU A 253 -5.61 -4.32 22.37
N ASN A 254 -6.31 -3.63 23.28
CA ASN A 254 -7.04 -4.25 24.36
C ASN A 254 -8.13 -5.21 23.85
N THR A 255 -8.82 -4.84 22.78
CA THR A 255 -9.81 -5.70 22.12
C THR A 255 -9.14 -6.92 21.48
N ALA A 256 -7.99 -6.72 20.81
CA ALA A 256 -7.21 -7.83 20.24
C ALA A 256 -6.75 -8.81 21.32
N LYS A 257 -6.31 -8.31 22.48
CA LYS A 257 -5.92 -9.12 23.63
C LYS A 257 -7.08 -9.99 24.11
N ARG A 258 -8.29 -9.41 24.32
CA ARG A 258 -9.48 -10.18 24.72
C ARG A 258 -9.92 -11.20 23.68
N VAL A 259 -9.84 -10.88 22.39
CA VAL A 259 -10.12 -11.84 21.30
C VAL A 259 -9.16 -13.01 21.37
N ALA A 260 -7.88 -12.77 21.63
CA ALA A 260 -6.88 -13.82 21.78
C ALA A 260 -7.09 -14.68 23.03
N GLU A 261 -7.42 -14.05 24.16
CA GLU A 261 -7.75 -14.74 25.44
C GLU A 261 -8.99 -15.62 25.29
N ALA A 262 -10.04 -15.14 24.60
CA ALA A 262 -11.22 -15.94 24.30
C ALA A 262 -10.91 -17.17 23.43
N ASP A 263 -9.92 -17.08 22.56
CA ASP A 263 -9.40 -18.22 21.78
C ASP A 263 -8.30 -19.02 22.53
N GLY A 264 -8.04 -18.71 23.82
CA GLY A 264 -7.14 -19.44 24.71
C GLY A 264 -5.66 -19.22 24.46
N LEU A 265 -5.25 -18.00 24.08
CA LEU A 265 -3.85 -17.59 23.97
C LEU A 265 -3.66 -16.19 24.57
N GLU A 266 -2.72 -16.08 25.51
CA GLU A 266 -2.26 -14.77 25.97
C GLU A 266 -1.31 -14.14 24.96
N ILE A 267 -1.52 -12.88 24.62
CA ILE A 267 -0.68 -12.14 23.68
C ILE A 267 -0.13 -10.87 24.32
N THR A 268 1.03 -10.43 23.86
CA THR A 268 1.58 -9.12 24.19
C THR A 268 1.06 -8.05 23.22
N THR A 269 1.08 -6.79 23.66
CA THR A 269 0.59 -5.68 22.85
C THR A 269 1.57 -4.52 22.88
N THR A 270 1.78 -3.86 21.72
CA THR A 270 2.67 -2.70 21.59
C THR A 270 1.99 -1.60 20.78
N LEU A 271 1.90 -0.41 21.38
CA LEU A 271 1.42 0.79 20.70
C LEU A 271 2.60 1.57 20.12
N LEU A 272 2.54 1.84 18.81
CA LEU A 272 3.56 2.56 18.06
C LEU A 272 3.07 3.97 17.70
N SER A 273 3.98 4.95 17.71
CA SER A 273 3.68 6.34 17.37
C SER A 273 4.39 6.75 16.08
N GLY A 274 3.65 7.28 15.13
CA GLY A 274 4.09 7.72 13.80
C GLY A 274 3.31 7.04 12.67
N LYS A 275 3.72 7.27 11.43
CA LYS A 275 3.03 6.71 10.26
C LYS A 275 2.96 5.19 10.32
N PRO A 276 1.75 4.58 10.22
CA PRO A 276 1.55 3.17 10.53
C PRO A 276 2.51 2.22 9.81
N TYR A 277 2.61 2.28 8.48
CA TYR A 277 3.48 1.33 7.76
C TYR A 277 4.96 1.50 8.10
N GLU A 278 5.43 2.75 8.33
CA GLU A 278 6.84 3.03 8.66
C GLU A 278 7.19 2.47 10.05
N GLN A 279 6.33 2.69 11.03
CA GLN A 279 6.56 2.23 12.40
C GLN A 279 6.45 0.71 12.52
N ILE A 280 5.48 0.10 11.85
CA ILE A 280 5.34 -1.36 11.79
C ILE A 280 6.56 -1.96 11.08
N LEU A 281 7.00 -1.39 9.96
CA LEU A 281 8.18 -1.88 9.25
C LEU A 281 9.45 -1.78 10.10
N LYS A 282 9.65 -0.65 10.80
CA LYS A 282 10.76 -0.48 11.74
C LYS A 282 10.70 -1.55 12.84
N TYR A 283 9.53 -1.73 13.45
CA TYR A 283 9.32 -2.73 14.50
C TYR A 283 9.61 -4.16 14.03
N ILE A 284 9.22 -4.52 12.81
CA ILE A 284 9.50 -5.83 12.20
C ILE A 284 11.00 -6.01 11.95
N ASN A 285 11.70 -4.97 11.49
CA ASN A 285 13.15 -5.02 11.30
C ASN A 285 13.89 -5.23 12.63
N ASP A 286 13.47 -4.54 13.68
CA ASP A 286 14.08 -4.62 15.01
C ASP A 286 13.81 -5.98 15.68
N THR A 287 12.60 -6.53 15.53
CA THR A 287 12.18 -7.77 16.21
C THR A 287 12.34 -9.04 15.38
N SER A 288 12.51 -8.92 14.05
CA SER A 288 12.69 -10.03 13.10
C SER A 288 11.71 -11.20 13.28
N PRO A 289 10.38 -10.97 13.26
CA PRO A 289 9.39 -12.03 13.43
C PRO A 289 9.44 -13.05 12.28
N SER A 290 8.94 -14.25 12.51
CA SER A 290 8.80 -15.26 11.45
C SER A 290 7.62 -14.95 10.52
N LEU A 291 6.58 -14.28 11.04
CA LEU A 291 5.36 -13.95 10.30
C LEU A 291 4.82 -12.58 10.73
N LEU A 292 4.44 -11.77 9.74
CA LEU A 292 3.54 -10.63 9.91
C LEU A 292 2.14 -11.04 9.47
N VAL A 293 1.14 -10.84 10.32
CA VAL A 293 -0.29 -11.02 9.97
C VAL A 293 -0.95 -9.66 9.89
N ILE A 294 -1.68 -9.40 8.82
CA ILE A 294 -2.31 -8.10 8.59
C ILE A 294 -3.66 -8.26 7.88
N GLY A 295 -4.63 -7.42 8.23
CA GLY A 295 -5.89 -7.31 7.52
C GLY A 295 -5.70 -6.77 6.10
N ARG A 296 -6.50 -7.27 5.14
CA ARG A 296 -6.48 -6.78 3.76
C ARG A 296 -6.83 -5.31 3.65
N LEU A 297 -7.88 -4.89 4.35
CA LEU A 297 -8.41 -3.53 4.36
C LEU A 297 -8.40 -2.98 5.79
N GLY A 298 -8.01 -1.73 5.95
CA GLY A 298 -8.02 -1.04 7.22
C GLY A 298 -9.33 -0.30 7.51
N VAL A 299 -9.45 0.25 8.70
CA VAL A 299 -10.66 0.95 9.19
C VAL A 299 -11.04 2.17 8.33
N HIS A 300 -10.07 2.81 7.69
CA HIS A 300 -10.29 3.98 6.83
C HIS A 300 -10.33 3.64 5.34
N SER A 301 -10.48 2.37 4.99
CA SER A 301 -10.52 1.95 3.58
C SER A 301 -11.82 2.44 2.92
N ALA A 302 -11.70 3.09 1.75
CA ALA A 302 -12.85 3.45 0.94
C ALA A 302 -13.48 2.21 0.29
N ASN A 303 -14.77 2.29 -0.02
CA ASN A 303 -15.47 1.23 -0.75
C ASN A 303 -14.83 1.01 -2.13
N GLY A 304 -14.68 -0.25 -2.52
CA GLY A 304 -14.13 -0.62 -3.83
C GLY A 304 -12.62 -0.81 -3.88
N LEU A 305 -11.88 -0.56 -2.79
CA LEU A 305 -10.44 -0.86 -2.75
C LEU A 305 -10.20 -2.38 -2.78
N ASP A 306 -9.15 -2.77 -3.48
CA ASP A 306 -8.67 -4.15 -3.57
C ASP A 306 -7.75 -4.53 -2.39
N ILE A 307 -6.93 -3.59 -1.93
CA ILE A 307 -5.99 -3.73 -0.82
C ILE A 307 -5.76 -2.38 -0.13
N GLY A 308 -5.54 -2.38 1.18
CA GLY A 308 -5.22 -1.17 1.95
C GLY A 308 -3.79 -0.70 1.71
N SER A 309 -3.56 0.61 1.77
CA SER A 309 -2.23 1.22 1.51
C SER A 309 -1.13 0.73 2.46
N ASN A 310 -1.44 0.57 3.76
CA ASN A 310 -0.48 0.02 4.73
C ASN A 310 -0.15 -1.44 4.41
N THR A 311 -1.16 -2.25 4.03
CA THR A 311 -0.98 -3.64 3.63
C THR A 311 -0.14 -3.75 2.37
N GLU A 312 -0.38 -2.90 1.38
CA GLU A 312 0.42 -2.85 0.14
C GLU A 312 1.89 -2.47 0.43
N ASN A 313 2.14 -1.45 1.23
CA ASN A 313 3.50 -1.04 1.58
C ASN A 313 4.23 -2.13 2.38
N LEU A 314 3.58 -2.73 3.37
CA LEU A 314 4.17 -3.82 4.14
C LEU A 314 4.42 -5.06 3.28
N LEU A 315 3.51 -5.38 2.34
CA LEU A 315 3.71 -6.45 1.36
C LEU A 315 5.00 -6.25 0.55
N ARG A 316 5.32 -5.02 0.17
CA ARG A 316 6.53 -4.71 -0.60
C ARG A 316 7.80 -4.75 0.26
N PHE A 317 7.77 -4.14 1.44
CA PHE A 317 8.98 -3.79 2.18
C PHE A 317 9.29 -4.69 3.38
N ALA A 318 8.32 -5.38 3.99
CA ALA A 318 8.60 -6.23 5.12
C ALA A 318 9.50 -7.43 4.75
N PRO A 319 10.56 -7.72 5.51
CA PRO A 319 11.52 -8.80 5.19
C PRO A 319 11.04 -10.20 5.59
N CYS A 320 9.98 -10.30 6.40
CA CYS A 320 9.40 -11.57 6.85
C CYS A 320 8.27 -12.04 5.94
N ASN A 321 7.80 -13.28 6.14
CA ASN A 321 6.60 -13.79 5.50
C ASN A 321 5.38 -13.00 5.95
N ILE A 322 4.37 -12.87 5.08
CA ILE A 322 3.18 -12.05 5.34
C ILE A 322 1.92 -12.86 5.08
N LEU A 323 1.03 -12.89 6.06
CA LEU A 323 -0.33 -13.40 5.92
C LEU A 323 -1.31 -12.22 5.81
N ILE A 324 -1.90 -12.06 4.64
CA ILE A 324 -2.98 -11.08 4.39
C ILE A 324 -4.31 -11.78 4.63
N VAL A 325 -5.05 -11.31 5.64
CA VAL A 325 -6.36 -11.87 6.01
C VAL A 325 -7.47 -11.06 5.35
N SER A 326 -8.29 -11.73 4.56
CA SER A 326 -9.37 -11.13 3.76
C SER A 326 -10.75 -11.29 4.38
N ARG A 327 -10.93 -12.31 5.21
CA ARG A 327 -12.16 -12.53 5.98
C ARG A 327 -12.35 -11.42 7.02
N SER A 328 -13.57 -11.28 7.49
CA SER A 328 -13.95 -10.29 8.49
C SER A 328 -14.38 -10.97 9.78
N PHE A 329 -14.05 -10.37 10.91
CA PHE A 329 -14.53 -10.76 12.23
C PHE A 329 -14.81 -9.49 13.05
N THR A 330 -16.05 -9.37 13.55
CA THR A 330 -16.44 -8.28 14.43
C THR A 330 -16.61 -8.86 15.83
N PRO A 331 -15.79 -8.44 16.80
CA PRO A 331 -15.95 -8.86 18.19
C PRO A 331 -17.33 -8.47 18.72
N SER A 332 -17.92 -9.30 19.60
CA SER A 332 -19.19 -8.98 20.27
C SER A 332 -19.05 -7.73 21.14
N GLU A 333 -20.16 -7.06 21.45
CA GLU A 333 -20.15 -5.87 22.34
C GLU A 333 -19.60 -6.21 23.72
N GLU A 334 -19.79 -7.42 24.21
CA GLU A 334 -19.18 -7.90 25.46
C GLU A 334 -17.66 -8.00 25.37
N THR A 335 -17.13 -8.40 24.20
CA THR A 335 -15.68 -8.43 23.95
C THR A 335 -15.12 -7.03 23.73
N LYS A 336 -15.93 -6.07 23.30
CA LYS A 336 -15.53 -4.65 23.15
C LYS A 336 -15.58 -3.88 24.46
N LYS A 337 -16.45 -4.27 25.39
CA LYS A 337 -16.55 -3.60 26.70
C LYS A 337 -15.24 -3.73 27.44
N THR A 338 -14.52 -2.63 27.47
CA THR A 338 -13.42 -2.37 28.38
C THR A 338 -13.97 -1.70 29.61
N ASN A 339 -13.43 -2.11 30.71
CA ASN A 339 -13.39 -1.48 32.02
C ASN A 339 -14.56 -1.81 32.92
N GLU A 340 -14.17 -2.44 33.99
CA GLU A 340 -14.80 -2.37 35.32
C GLU A 340 -15.13 -0.94 35.78
N ASP A 341 -14.79 0.09 34.95
CA ASP A 341 -14.99 1.51 35.20
C ASP A 341 -15.97 2.23 34.26
N SER A 342 -16.67 1.56 33.34
CA SER A 342 -17.68 2.26 32.54
C SER A 342 -18.96 2.45 33.36
N LEU A 343 -19.36 3.72 33.53
CA LEU A 343 -20.63 4.04 34.21
C LEU A 343 -21.80 3.59 33.33
N PRO A 344 -22.85 2.99 33.91
CA PRO A 344 -24.04 2.61 33.16
C PRO A 344 -24.74 3.86 32.60
N TRP A 345 -25.25 3.75 31.38
CA TRP A 345 -26.02 4.79 30.70
C TRP A 345 -27.51 4.56 30.95
N THR A 346 -28.24 5.62 31.26
CA THR A 346 -29.71 5.54 31.33
C THR A 346 -30.29 5.53 29.89
N LYS A 347 -31.46 4.91 29.71
CA LYS A 347 -32.15 4.84 28.39
C LYS A 347 -32.33 6.21 27.72
N ASP A 348 -32.61 7.25 28.55
CA ASP A 348 -32.78 8.62 28.05
C ASP A 348 -31.44 9.22 27.58
N ALA A 349 -30.32 8.87 28.21
CA ALA A 349 -28.99 9.30 27.79
C ALA A 349 -28.56 8.56 26.51
N GLU A 350 -28.85 7.27 26.39
CA GLU A 350 -28.60 6.49 25.17
C GLU A 350 -29.41 7.04 23.98
N ALA A 351 -30.69 7.34 24.15
CA ALA A 351 -31.53 7.92 23.12
C ALA A 351 -30.99 9.28 22.62
N ARG A 352 -30.43 10.09 23.52
CA ARG A 352 -29.80 11.37 23.14
C ARG A 352 -28.46 11.17 22.43
N LEU A 353 -27.75 10.11 22.74
CA LEU A 353 -26.51 9.76 22.08
C LEU A 353 -26.74 9.38 20.61
N GLU A 354 -27.89 8.77 20.28
CA GLU A 354 -28.24 8.42 18.91
C GLU A 354 -28.44 9.64 17.99
N VAL A 355 -28.79 10.78 18.54
CA VAL A 355 -28.93 12.05 17.81
C VAL A 355 -27.55 12.62 17.40
N ILE A 356 -26.47 12.19 18.05
CA ILE A 356 -25.12 12.61 17.72
C ILE A 356 -24.67 11.89 16.43
N PRO A 357 -24.14 12.62 15.43
CA PRO A 357 -23.63 12.01 14.20
C PRO A 357 -22.67 10.84 14.47
N ALA A 358 -22.83 9.74 13.75
CA ALA A 358 -22.12 8.48 14.02
C ALA A 358 -20.59 8.63 14.07
N PHE A 359 -20.02 9.54 13.27
CA PHE A 359 -18.57 9.76 13.19
C PHE A 359 -17.98 10.45 14.45
N VAL A 360 -18.78 11.18 15.25
CA VAL A 360 -18.35 11.81 16.52
C VAL A 360 -18.92 11.12 17.76
N ARG A 361 -19.87 10.20 17.60
CA ARG A 361 -20.58 9.56 18.72
C ARG A 361 -19.63 8.88 19.70
N GLY A 362 -18.63 8.14 19.20
CA GLY A 362 -17.64 7.46 20.05
C GLY A 362 -16.78 8.42 20.88
N MET A 363 -16.43 9.58 20.35
CA MET A 363 -15.71 10.62 21.10
C MET A 363 -16.60 11.30 22.13
N ALA A 364 -17.84 11.59 21.77
CA ALA A 364 -18.82 12.19 22.68
C ALA A 364 -19.11 11.27 23.88
N MET A 365 -19.29 9.96 23.66
CA MET A 365 -19.45 8.97 24.74
C MET A 365 -18.30 9.03 25.73
N LYS A 366 -17.06 8.94 25.25
CA LYS A 366 -15.88 8.95 26.11
C LYS A 366 -15.70 10.26 26.88
N ALA A 367 -15.97 11.38 26.24
CA ALA A 367 -15.91 12.69 26.88
C ALA A 367 -16.96 12.83 28.00
N ILE A 368 -18.19 12.36 27.76
CA ILE A 368 -19.27 12.35 28.74
C ILE A 368 -18.97 11.39 29.89
N GLU A 369 -18.42 10.19 29.60
CA GLU A 369 -18.00 9.23 30.63
C GLU A 369 -16.88 9.79 31.52
N SER A 370 -15.88 10.44 30.91
CA SER A 370 -14.81 11.09 31.67
C SER A 370 -15.37 12.18 32.59
N PHE A 371 -16.25 13.02 32.06
CA PHE A 371 -16.91 14.08 32.84
C PHE A 371 -17.75 13.53 33.97
N ALA A 372 -18.50 12.45 33.73
CA ALA A 372 -19.32 11.79 34.74
C ALA A 372 -18.46 11.19 35.86
N LYS A 373 -17.31 10.59 35.55
CA LYS A 373 -16.34 10.07 36.51
C LYS A 373 -15.70 11.16 37.32
N ASP A 374 -15.27 12.25 36.70
CA ASP A 374 -14.69 13.41 37.37
C ASP A 374 -15.70 14.05 38.36
N LYS A 375 -16.99 13.90 38.07
CA LYS A 375 -18.09 14.34 38.92
C LYS A 375 -18.46 13.34 40.02
N GLY A 376 -17.89 12.14 40.01
CA GLY A 376 -18.23 11.06 40.96
C GLY A 376 -19.63 10.47 40.73
N ALA A 377 -20.17 10.56 39.52
CA ALA A 377 -21.47 9.99 39.19
C ALA A 377 -21.43 8.46 39.19
N LYS A 378 -22.52 7.83 39.57
CA LYS A 378 -22.65 6.35 39.54
C LYS A 378 -23.27 5.84 38.25
N GLU A 379 -23.93 6.69 37.48
CA GLU A 379 -24.56 6.41 36.19
C GLU A 379 -24.58 7.69 35.32
N ILE A 380 -24.67 7.53 34.00
CA ILE A 380 -24.74 8.64 33.07
C ILE A 380 -26.19 8.90 32.71
N THR A 381 -26.73 9.99 33.30
CA THR A 381 -28.09 10.44 33.02
C THR A 381 -28.12 11.49 31.91
N ALA A 382 -29.30 11.76 31.36
CA ALA A 382 -29.53 12.84 30.42
C ALA A 382 -29.06 14.21 30.94
N SER A 383 -29.20 14.44 32.27
CA SER A 383 -28.71 15.68 32.92
C SER A 383 -27.21 15.80 32.95
N ILE A 384 -26.48 14.70 33.26
CA ILE A 384 -25.01 14.65 33.21
C ILE A 384 -24.50 14.85 31.80
N MET A 385 -25.22 14.30 30.81
CA MET A 385 -24.90 14.48 29.41
C MET A 385 -25.07 15.94 28.97
N GLU A 386 -26.15 16.63 29.41
CA GLU A 386 -26.37 18.05 29.16
C GLU A 386 -25.26 18.92 29.76
N GLU A 387 -24.92 18.67 31.02
CA GLU A 387 -23.85 19.39 31.70
C GLU A 387 -22.48 19.15 31.07
N ALA A 388 -22.20 17.89 30.63
CA ALA A 388 -20.99 17.58 29.89
C ALA A 388 -20.93 18.35 28.56
N VAL A 389 -22.03 18.38 27.81
CA VAL A 389 -22.17 19.16 26.57
C VAL A 389 -22.00 20.64 26.85
N GLU A 390 -22.56 21.14 27.95
CA GLU A 390 -22.46 22.54 28.35
C GLU A 390 -21.03 22.96 28.72
N LYS A 391 -20.27 22.09 29.34
CA LYS A 391 -18.90 22.36 29.80
C LYS A 391 -17.84 22.06 28.75
N LEU A 392 -18.08 21.05 27.91
CA LEU A 392 -17.11 20.59 26.91
C LEU A 392 -17.30 21.20 25.53
N LEU A 393 -18.50 21.74 25.20
CA LEU A 393 -18.75 22.36 23.91
C LEU A 393 -18.78 23.90 24.01
N PRO A 394 -18.09 24.60 23.11
CA PRO A 394 -18.16 26.06 22.99
C PRO A 394 -19.60 26.54 22.74
N ALA A 395 -19.97 27.70 23.25
CA ALA A 395 -21.32 28.29 23.14
C ALA A 395 -21.83 28.33 21.67
N SER A 396 -20.94 28.59 20.71
CA SER A 396 -21.26 28.62 19.27
C SER A 396 -21.62 27.24 18.67
N ALA A 397 -21.13 26.13 19.24
CA ALA A 397 -21.49 24.77 18.82
C ALA A 397 -22.85 24.36 19.44
N ARG A 398 -23.14 24.84 20.65
CA ARG A 398 -24.43 24.64 21.35
C ARG A 398 -25.59 25.30 20.59
N GLU A 399 -25.42 26.56 20.16
CA GLU A 399 -26.44 27.29 19.39
C GLU A 399 -26.78 26.61 18.06
N LYS A 400 -25.79 26.06 17.36
CA LYS A 400 -26.02 25.29 16.13
C LYS A 400 -26.80 23.99 16.38
N MET A 401 -26.50 23.27 17.45
CA MET A 401 -27.24 22.06 17.82
C MET A 401 -28.68 22.38 18.30
N MET A 402 -28.89 23.46 19.04
CA MET A 402 -30.22 23.92 19.42
C MET A 402 -31.00 24.57 18.27
N GLY A 403 -30.31 25.22 17.32
CA GLY A 403 -30.90 25.81 16.13
C GLY A 403 -31.49 24.77 15.17
N ILE A 404 -30.91 23.59 15.10
CA ILE A 404 -31.44 22.45 14.33
C ILE A 404 -32.77 21.97 14.94
N LYS A 405 -32.92 21.95 16.27
CA LYS A 405 -34.19 21.63 16.95
C LYS A 405 -35.30 22.65 16.71
N LYS A 406 -34.96 23.95 16.50
CA LYS A 406 -35.96 25.00 16.16
C LYS A 406 -36.40 24.93 14.70
N ALA A 407 -35.59 24.39 13.79
CA ALA A 407 -35.95 24.20 12.38
C ALA A 407 -36.90 23.00 12.17
N GLU A 408 -36.76 21.93 12.94
CA GLU A 408 -37.63 20.76 12.85
C GLU A 408 -39.03 21.00 13.43
N ASN A 409 -39.21 21.92 14.38
CA ASN A 409 -40.53 22.24 14.97
C ASN A 409 -41.31 23.35 14.21
N LYS A 410 -40.81 23.89 13.08
CA LYS A 410 -41.52 24.87 12.25
C LYS A 410 -41.93 24.36 10.89
N GLY A 411 -41.84 23.08 10.62
CA GLY A 411 -42.13 22.44 9.32
C GLY A 411 -43.51 21.75 9.21
N GLN A 412 -44.58 22.33 9.78
CA GLN A 412 -45.95 21.96 9.37
C GLN A 412 -46.66 23.24 8.93
N GLY A 413 -46.81 23.41 7.66
CA GLY A 413 -47.73 24.38 7.08
C GLY A 413 -47.21 25.08 5.83
N SER A 414 -47.79 24.69 4.74
CA SER A 414 -47.92 25.35 3.45
C SER A 414 -46.97 24.91 2.33
N GLY A 415 -47.58 24.21 1.40
CA GLY A 415 -47.00 23.87 0.12
C GLY A 415 -46.81 25.07 -0.79
N VAL A 416 -45.96 24.93 -1.76
CA VAL A 416 -46.14 25.39 -3.15
C VAL A 416 -44.96 24.95 -4.02
N LYS A 417 -45.34 24.15 -5.04
CA LYS A 417 -44.80 24.05 -6.42
C LYS A 417 -43.34 23.74 -6.70
N SER A 418 -43.28 22.59 -7.34
CA SER A 418 -42.27 22.10 -8.28
C SER A 418 -41.78 23.11 -9.31
N GLN A 419 -40.50 23.13 -9.59
CA GLN A 419 -39.98 23.31 -10.94
C GLN A 419 -38.82 22.34 -11.19
N LYS A 420 -38.99 21.56 -12.26
CA LYS A 420 -38.01 20.73 -12.94
C LYS A 420 -36.99 21.63 -13.66
N SER A 421 -35.74 21.22 -13.66
CA SER A 421 -34.85 21.36 -14.83
C SER A 421 -33.67 20.42 -14.56
N GLU A 422 -33.60 19.33 -15.22
CA GLU A 422 -32.83 19.03 -16.45
C GLU A 422 -31.36 18.70 -16.19
N GLU A 423 -31.02 17.48 -16.59
CA GLU A 423 -29.73 16.85 -16.70
C GLU A 423 -28.73 17.71 -17.45
N SER A 424 -27.47 17.68 -17.02
CA SER A 424 -26.34 17.75 -17.94
C SER A 424 -25.13 17.01 -17.42
N GLU A 425 -24.67 16.16 -18.31
CA GLU A 425 -23.49 15.33 -18.27
C GLU A 425 -22.18 16.08 -17.98
N GLY A 426 -21.23 15.26 -17.54
CA GLY A 426 -19.89 15.52 -17.13
C GLY A 426 -19.05 16.51 -17.92
N VAL A 427 -18.17 17.15 -17.19
CA VAL A 427 -16.92 17.71 -17.75
C VAL A 427 -15.84 17.68 -16.68
N ALA A 428 -14.68 17.21 -17.10
CA ALA A 428 -13.44 17.26 -16.37
C ALA A 428 -13.13 18.69 -15.87
N ALA A 429 -12.86 18.85 -14.59
CA ALA A 429 -12.48 20.11 -13.98
C ALA A 429 -11.07 20.51 -14.40
N GLY A 430 -11.00 21.42 -15.38
CA GLY A 430 -9.84 22.25 -15.63
C GLY A 430 -9.70 23.27 -14.51
N PHE A 431 -8.56 23.29 -13.85
CA PHE A 431 -8.21 24.35 -12.91
C PHE A 431 -7.92 25.64 -13.68
N SER A 432 -8.86 26.56 -13.66
CA SER A 432 -8.67 27.94 -14.10
C SER A 432 -7.99 28.73 -12.99
N LEU A 433 -6.84 29.29 -13.30
CA LEU A 433 -6.14 30.30 -12.48
C LEU A 433 -7.00 31.54 -12.35
N ARG A 434 -7.46 31.86 -11.15
CA ARG A 434 -7.90 33.21 -10.80
C ARG A 434 -6.73 34.01 -10.26
N GLU A 435 -6.42 35.09 -10.92
CA GLU A 435 -5.59 36.19 -10.44
C GLU A 435 -6.17 36.72 -9.12
N GLY A 436 -5.34 36.84 -8.11
CA GLY A 436 -5.69 37.39 -6.80
C GLY A 436 -4.48 38.05 -6.14
N THR A 437 -4.44 39.39 -6.23
CA THR A 437 -3.85 40.38 -5.35
C THR A 437 -2.35 40.36 -5.04
N ALA A 438 -1.76 41.50 -5.33
CA ALA A 438 -0.40 42.00 -5.17
C ALA A 438 0.28 41.62 -3.83
N ASP A 439 1.08 40.59 -3.88
CA ASP A 439 2.31 40.42 -3.10
C ASP A 439 3.47 40.51 -4.10
N GLU A 440 4.57 41.16 -3.76
CA GLU A 440 5.72 41.37 -4.64
C GLU A 440 6.13 40.05 -5.33
N GLU A 441 5.66 39.86 -6.56
CA GLU A 441 5.94 38.68 -7.35
C GLU A 441 7.42 38.65 -7.72
N VAL A 442 8.09 37.58 -7.32
CA VAL A 442 9.46 37.31 -7.77
C VAL A 442 9.42 37.14 -9.29
N LYS A 443 10.07 38.07 -10.01
CA LYS A 443 10.10 38.05 -11.49
C LYS A 443 10.95 36.89 -12.00
N TRP A 444 10.60 36.39 -13.17
CA TRP A 444 11.34 35.31 -13.84
C TRP A 444 12.09 35.87 -15.05
N GLU A 445 13.34 35.48 -15.19
CA GLU A 445 14.13 35.73 -16.41
C GLU A 445 13.63 34.80 -17.54
N GLU A 446 13.55 35.29 -18.77
CA GLU A 446 13.08 34.51 -19.93
C GLU A 446 13.88 33.22 -20.15
N ALA A 447 15.20 33.25 -19.94
CA ALA A 447 16.06 32.08 -19.98
C ALA A 447 15.73 31.03 -18.90
N ALA A 448 15.28 31.49 -17.73
CA ALA A 448 14.84 30.61 -16.66
C ALA A 448 13.48 29.94 -16.97
N LEU A 449 12.53 30.68 -17.55
CA LEU A 449 11.24 30.18 -18.00
C LEU A 449 11.41 29.09 -19.08
N LYS A 450 12.16 29.38 -20.15
CA LYS A 450 12.46 28.40 -21.21
C LYS A 450 13.12 27.12 -20.68
N ARG A 451 13.89 27.25 -19.61
CA ARG A 451 14.53 26.09 -18.99
C ARG A 451 13.54 25.21 -18.22
N VAL A 452 12.53 25.82 -17.58
CA VAL A 452 11.45 25.08 -16.89
C VAL A 452 10.48 24.46 -17.90
N GLU A 453 10.26 25.06 -19.06
CA GLU A 453 9.44 24.52 -20.15
C GLU A 453 9.99 23.19 -20.72
N ASN A 454 11.29 22.92 -20.57
CA ASN A 454 11.88 21.62 -20.93
C ASN A 454 11.55 20.49 -19.93
N ALA A 455 10.91 20.79 -18.80
CA ALA A 455 10.44 19.79 -17.86
C ALA A 455 9.06 19.25 -18.29
N PRO A 456 8.71 17.99 -17.96
CA PRO A 456 7.38 17.44 -18.21
C PRO A 456 6.27 18.31 -17.61
N ASP A 457 5.14 18.45 -18.33
CA ASP A 457 4.05 19.38 -17.98
C ASP A 457 3.51 19.18 -16.57
N PHE A 458 3.41 17.95 -16.10
CA PHE A 458 2.90 17.61 -14.78
C PHE A 458 3.80 18.05 -13.61
N VAL A 459 5.10 18.32 -13.83
CA VAL A 459 6.04 18.78 -12.78
C VAL A 459 6.27 20.28 -12.82
N ARG A 460 5.96 21.00 -13.93
CA ARG A 460 6.21 22.45 -14.09
C ARG A 460 5.57 23.27 -12.97
N PRO A 461 4.27 23.07 -12.59
CA PRO A 461 3.66 23.85 -11.52
C PRO A 461 4.39 23.71 -10.18
N GLY A 462 4.89 22.51 -9.87
CA GLY A 462 5.68 22.25 -8.68
C GLY A 462 7.03 22.97 -8.70
N ILE A 463 7.70 23.03 -9.87
CA ILE A 463 8.96 23.75 -10.04
C ILE A 463 8.75 25.25 -9.85
N TYR A 464 7.73 25.85 -10.47
CA TYR A 464 7.42 27.28 -10.32
C TYR A 464 7.21 27.65 -8.86
N LYS A 465 6.37 26.90 -8.14
CA LYS A 465 6.06 27.15 -6.73
C LYS A 465 7.28 26.98 -5.81
N LEU A 466 8.08 25.92 -6.03
CA LEU A 466 9.28 25.66 -5.25
C LEU A 466 10.33 26.74 -5.46
N MET A 467 10.58 27.16 -6.71
CA MET A 467 11.60 28.18 -7.03
C MET A 467 11.20 29.57 -6.53
N ALA A 468 9.92 29.94 -6.64
CA ALA A 468 9.42 31.20 -6.08
C ALA A 468 9.58 31.22 -4.55
N LYS A 469 9.25 30.13 -3.86
CA LYS A 469 9.46 30.00 -2.42
C LYS A 469 10.94 30.13 -2.05
N LYS A 470 11.82 29.42 -2.75
CA LYS A 470 13.27 29.45 -2.51
C LYS A 470 13.90 30.82 -2.81
N ALA A 471 13.39 31.53 -3.82
CA ALA A 471 13.83 32.89 -4.13
C ALA A 471 13.46 33.86 -2.99
N LYS A 472 12.23 33.79 -2.48
CA LYS A 472 11.79 34.59 -1.30
C LYS A 472 12.62 34.25 -0.06
N GLU A 473 12.85 32.98 0.25
CA GLU A 473 13.67 32.54 1.39
C GLU A 473 15.11 33.05 1.33
N LYS A 474 15.68 33.19 0.13
CA LYS A 474 17.05 33.66 -0.09
C LYS A 474 17.16 35.16 -0.44
N GLY A 475 16.05 35.91 -0.45
CA GLY A 475 16.02 37.33 -0.73
C GLY A 475 16.24 37.72 -2.20
N TYR A 476 16.03 36.78 -3.15
CA TYR A 476 16.15 37.08 -4.58
C TYR A 476 14.86 37.70 -5.13
N LYS A 477 14.97 38.82 -5.82
CA LYS A 477 13.84 39.49 -6.49
C LYS A 477 13.58 38.95 -7.91
N VAL A 478 14.56 38.25 -8.50
CA VAL A 478 14.48 37.68 -9.85
C VAL A 478 15.01 36.27 -9.85
N ILE A 479 14.25 35.35 -10.43
CA ILE A 479 14.68 33.94 -10.65
C ILE A 479 15.40 33.88 -11.99
N THR A 480 16.72 33.71 -11.92
CA THR A 480 17.59 33.55 -13.09
C THR A 480 17.89 32.10 -13.39
N SER A 481 18.38 31.82 -14.60
CA SER A 481 18.87 30.48 -14.96
C SER A 481 20.01 30.02 -14.06
N LYS A 482 20.82 30.95 -13.53
CA LYS A 482 21.87 30.67 -12.52
C LYS A 482 21.27 30.25 -11.20
N PHE A 483 20.25 30.96 -10.72
CA PHE A 483 19.52 30.59 -9.49
C PHE A 483 18.90 29.18 -9.57
N LEU A 484 18.29 28.82 -10.71
CA LEU A 484 17.78 27.47 -10.93
C LEU A 484 18.89 26.41 -10.80
N SER A 485 20.10 26.70 -11.27
CA SER A 485 21.24 25.81 -11.14
C SER A 485 21.69 25.67 -9.68
N GLU A 486 21.77 26.77 -8.93
CA GLU A 486 22.15 26.78 -7.51
C GLU A 486 21.19 25.93 -6.67
N ILE A 487 19.88 26.12 -6.83
CA ILE A 487 18.87 25.33 -6.09
C ILE A 487 18.90 23.86 -6.48
N ARG A 488 19.12 23.56 -7.77
CA ARG A 488 19.34 22.17 -8.23
C ARG A 488 20.54 21.55 -7.54
N ASP A 489 21.65 22.24 -7.52
CA ASP A 489 22.93 21.73 -6.97
C ASP A 489 22.86 21.56 -5.45
N GLU A 490 22.16 22.45 -4.73
CA GLU A 490 21.85 22.27 -3.31
C GLU A 490 21.00 21.03 -3.05
N SER A 491 19.94 20.85 -3.85
CA SER A 491 19.06 19.68 -3.73
C SER A 491 19.82 18.38 -4.02
N MET A 492 20.70 18.40 -5.00
CA MET A 492 21.55 17.27 -5.35
C MET A 492 22.65 16.99 -4.34
N MET A 493 23.24 18.00 -3.70
CA MET A 493 24.16 17.80 -2.57
C MET A 493 23.49 17.06 -1.40
N MET A 494 22.22 17.35 -1.13
CA MET A 494 21.45 16.61 -0.13
C MET A 494 21.23 15.14 -0.55
N VAL A 495 20.93 14.90 -1.82
CA VAL A 495 20.79 13.55 -2.37
C VAL A 495 22.12 12.80 -2.32
N THR A 496 23.21 13.43 -2.74
CA THR A 496 24.57 12.84 -2.70
C THR A 496 25.00 12.51 -1.26
N LYS A 497 24.67 13.40 -0.28
CA LYS A 497 24.95 13.16 1.13
C LYS A 497 24.13 11.99 1.71
N ARG A 498 22.89 11.79 1.21
CA ARG A 498 22.08 10.60 1.54
C ARG A 498 22.60 9.35 0.87
N MET A 499 23.02 9.42 -0.39
CA MET A 499 23.59 8.31 -1.16
C MET A 499 24.93 7.84 -0.56
N LYS A 500 25.80 8.76 -0.13
CA LYS A 500 27.01 8.43 0.64
C LYS A 500 26.71 7.66 1.93
N LYS A 501 25.67 8.03 2.66
CA LYS A 501 25.21 7.28 3.85
C LYS A 501 24.68 5.87 3.53
N LEU A 502 24.34 5.61 2.27
CA LEU A 502 23.88 4.32 1.76
C LEU A 502 24.99 3.52 1.07
N GLY A 503 26.28 3.99 1.13
CA GLY A 503 27.42 3.27 0.58
C GLY A 503 27.71 3.52 -0.91
N PHE A 504 27.13 4.59 -1.50
CA PHE A 504 27.40 4.99 -2.89
C PHE A 504 28.36 6.20 -2.90
N ASP A 505 29.66 5.95 -2.82
CA ASP A 505 30.65 7.02 -2.62
C ASP A 505 30.98 7.87 -3.85
N ASP A 506 30.60 7.45 -5.07
CA ASP A 506 31.18 7.98 -6.32
C ASP A 506 30.21 8.56 -7.36
N LEU A 507 28.97 8.88 -7.04
CA LEU A 507 28.05 9.57 -7.97
C LEU A 507 28.28 11.09 -7.93
N ASN A 508 29.14 11.58 -8.83
CA ASN A 508 29.43 13.01 -8.96
C ASN A 508 28.56 13.65 -10.06
N MET A 509 27.85 14.76 -9.74
CA MET A 509 26.97 15.51 -10.66
C MET A 509 27.69 16.04 -11.90
N MET A 510 28.97 16.38 -11.81
CA MET A 510 29.77 16.78 -12.99
C MET A 510 29.84 15.65 -14.02
N ALA A 511 29.80 14.40 -13.59
CA ALA A 511 29.77 13.24 -14.49
C ALA A 511 28.41 13.10 -15.19
N PHE A 512 27.33 13.41 -14.46
CA PHE A 512 25.97 13.38 -15.03
C PHE A 512 25.71 14.54 -16.00
N ASP A 513 26.15 15.77 -15.67
CA ASP A 513 26.01 16.92 -16.56
C ASP A 513 26.92 16.76 -17.79
N LYS A 514 28.15 16.27 -17.65
CA LYS A 514 29.02 15.93 -18.79
C LYS A 514 28.45 14.82 -19.68
N ALA A 515 27.81 13.80 -19.08
CA ALA A 515 27.12 12.77 -19.83
C ALA A 515 25.90 13.32 -20.59
N LYS A 516 25.11 14.21 -19.94
CA LYS A 516 23.94 14.85 -20.54
C LYS A 516 24.31 15.80 -21.68
N ASP A 517 25.35 16.63 -21.52
CA ASP A 517 25.81 17.54 -22.58
C ASP A 517 26.44 16.76 -23.75
N LYS A 518 27.17 15.70 -23.49
CA LYS A 518 27.67 14.77 -24.53
C LYS A 518 26.53 13.99 -25.21
N MET A 519 25.45 13.63 -24.49
CA MET A 519 24.27 13.00 -25.11
C MET A 519 23.49 13.93 -26.02
N LYS A 520 23.51 15.25 -25.79
CA LYS A 520 22.91 16.25 -26.70
C LYS A 520 23.66 16.39 -28.02
N ASP A 521 24.97 16.18 -28.02
CA ASP A 521 25.82 16.30 -29.19
C ASP A 521 26.04 14.99 -29.94
N SER A 522 25.62 13.86 -29.38
CA SER A 522 26.02 12.57 -29.90
C SER A 522 24.96 11.88 -30.76
N ARG A 523 24.93 12.23 -32.00
CA ARG A 523 24.67 11.29 -33.10
C ARG A 523 25.92 10.45 -33.44
N LYS A 524 26.92 10.32 -32.58
CA LYS A 524 28.20 9.69 -32.89
C LYS A 524 28.48 8.49 -31.98
N THR A 525 28.89 7.40 -32.62
CA THR A 525 29.31 6.09 -32.12
C THR A 525 30.41 6.14 -31.03
N GLU A 526 31.12 7.25 -30.92
CA GLU A 526 32.22 7.48 -30.00
C GLU A 526 31.80 7.59 -28.49
N VAL A 527 30.59 8.09 -28.23
CA VAL A 527 30.09 8.27 -26.86
C VAL A 527 29.70 6.95 -26.22
N ILE A 528 29.20 6.01 -27.02
CA ILE A 528 28.94 4.63 -26.59
C ILE A 528 30.24 3.96 -26.16
N GLY A 529 31.34 4.22 -26.87
CA GLY A 529 32.69 3.73 -26.54
C GLY A 529 33.17 4.27 -25.17
N ILE A 530 32.98 5.55 -24.91
CA ILE A 530 33.42 6.20 -23.65
C ILE A 530 32.57 5.71 -22.46
N ILE A 531 31.27 5.52 -22.65
CA ILE A 531 30.38 4.95 -21.58
C ILE A 531 30.76 3.50 -21.30
N LYS A 532 31.09 2.72 -22.33
CA LYS A 532 31.57 1.34 -22.17
C LYS A 532 32.88 1.27 -21.39
N GLN A 533 33.85 2.12 -21.71
CA GLN A 533 35.13 2.19 -21.03
C GLN A 533 34.94 2.62 -19.56
N PHE A 534 34.11 3.63 -19.28
CA PHE A 534 33.81 4.10 -17.93
C PHE A 534 33.12 3.05 -17.05
N LEU A 535 32.18 2.26 -17.65
CA LEU A 535 31.50 1.17 -16.93
C LEU A 535 32.42 -0.04 -16.74
N ALA A 536 33.30 -0.35 -17.70
CA ALA A 536 34.26 -1.45 -17.62
C ALA A 536 35.35 -1.21 -16.56
N GLU A 537 35.83 0.03 -16.44
CA GLU A 537 36.87 0.41 -15.46
C GLU A 537 36.37 0.36 -14.00
N ARG A 538 35.07 0.53 -13.76
CA ARG A 538 34.48 0.59 -12.41
C ARG A 538 33.77 -0.67 -11.93
N THR A 539 33.38 -1.56 -12.80
CA THR A 539 32.54 -2.71 -12.42
C THR A 539 33.17 -4.05 -12.74
N GLY A 540 34.42 -4.31 -12.51
CA GLY A 540 35.13 -5.57 -12.80
C GLY A 540 34.36 -6.91 -12.71
N LYS A 541 33.03 -6.90 -12.80
CA LYS A 541 32.14 -8.07 -12.68
C LYS A 541 30.88 -8.08 -13.55
N ASN A 542 30.66 -7.17 -14.54
CA ASN A 542 29.36 -7.16 -15.24
C ASN A 542 29.44 -7.04 -16.77
N GLU A 543 30.07 -8.01 -17.44
CA GLU A 543 29.94 -8.18 -18.91
C GLU A 543 28.47 -8.36 -19.37
N GLU A 544 27.60 -8.94 -18.56
CA GLU A 544 26.17 -9.12 -18.88
C GLU A 544 25.38 -7.81 -18.94
N ILE A 545 25.70 -6.84 -18.10
CA ILE A 545 25.04 -5.52 -18.11
C ILE A 545 25.47 -4.75 -19.36
N ILE A 546 26.74 -4.84 -19.74
CA ILE A 546 27.28 -4.20 -20.94
C ILE A 546 26.62 -4.79 -22.20
N LYS A 547 26.48 -6.11 -22.32
CA LYS A 547 25.77 -6.77 -23.42
C LYS A 547 24.28 -6.40 -23.50
N LYS A 548 23.61 -6.23 -22.38
CA LYS A 548 22.19 -5.78 -22.34
C LYS A 548 22.05 -4.31 -22.77
N PHE A 549 22.99 -3.45 -22.37
CA PHE A 549 23.04 -2.06 -22.81
C PHE A 549 23.30 -1.95 -24.32
N GLU A 550 24.23 -2.72 -24.85
CA GLU A 550 24.52 -2.78 -26.31
C GLU A 550 23.28 -3.16 -27.11
N LYS A 551 22.54 -4.18 -26.69
CA LYS A 551 21.31 -4.64 -27.34
C LYS A 551 20.19 -3.60 -27.32
N TYR A 552 20.12 -2.79 -26.26
CA TYR A 552 19.10 -1.73 -26.12
C TYR A 552 19.40 -0.54 -27.03
N PHE A 553 20.65 -0.12 -27.12
CA PHE A 553 21.05 1.03 -27.95
C PHE A 553 21.21 0.71 -29.44
N SER A 554 21.58 -0.50 -29.81
CA SER A 554 21.58 -0.93 -31.23
C SER A 554 20.13 -1.00 -31.78
N GLY A 555 19.15 -1.41 -30.99
CA GLY A 555 17.74 -1.40 -31.40
C GLY A 555 17.10 -0.01 -31.54
N LEU A 556 17.69 1.04 -30.96
CA LEU A 556 17.25 2.43 -31.14
C LEU A 556 17.87 3.12 -32.35
N ALA A 557 19.04 2.67 -32.81
CA ALA A 557 19.70 3.21 -33.99
C ALA A 557 19.00 2.82 -35.29
N ASP A 558 18.38 1.63 -35.35
CA ASP A 558 17.67 1.14 -36.54
C ASP A 558 16.25 1.74 -36.72
N LYS A 559 15.66 2.35 -35.68
CA LYS A 559 14.33 2.98 -35.78
C LYS A 559 14.33 4.40 -36.34
N ASN A 560 15.49 5.01 -36.58
CA ASN A 560 15.62 6.40 -37.00
C ASN A 560 16.31 6.57 -38.36
N LYS A 561 16.25 5.59 -39.29
CA LYS A 561 16.58 5.83 -40.69
C LYS A 561 15.37 6.47 -41.37
N PRO A 562 15.51 7.65 -42.00
CA PRO A 562 14.46 8.18 -42.86
C PRO A 562 14.29 7.25 -44.05
N ASN A 563 13.06 6.95 -44.41
CA ASN A 563 12.72 6.28 -45.65
C ASN A 563 13.27 7.16 -46.82
N GLU A 564 14.23 6.67 -47.54
CA GLU A 564 14.47 7.04 -48.94
C GLU A 564 13.66 6.13 -49.87
#